data_dc829250e8f1cdff9dacc04e62837623
#
_entry.id   dc829250e8f1cdff9dacc04e62837623
#
_cell.length_a   1.000
_cell.length_b   1.000
_cell.length_c   1.000
_cell.angle_alpha   90.00
_cell.angle_beta   90.00
_cell.angle_gamma   90.00
#
_symmetry.space_group_name_H-M   'P 1'
#
loop_
_entity.id
_entity.type
_entity.pdbx_description
1 polymer ?
#
loop_
_entity_poly.entity_id
_entity_poly.type
_entity_poly.pdbx_seq_one_letter_code
_entity_poly.pdbx_strand_id
1 'polypeptide(L)'
;MIDHIGFEVSDLQRSARFYDAVFFALGVRRMIDTEKAIAYGINAPQFWIVRRGRSPAPGYGHVALQASGRAAVDAAHRSGLGAGGVDDGPPGLRPQYGRRYYAGYLKDPDGLRVEVVAQ
;
A
#
# COMPACT_ATOMS: atom_id res chain seq x y z
N MET A 1 2.22 16.87 9.41
CA MET A 1 3.10 17.21 8.29
C MET A 1 2.51 16.79 6.96
N ILE A 2 2.35 15.51 6.69
CA ILE A 2 1.64 15.05 5.50
C ILE A 2 0.16 14.91 5.82
N ASP A 3 -0.69 15.63 5.09
CA ASP A 3 -2.14 15.53 5.22
C ASP A 3 -2.65 14.26 4.52
N HIS A 4 -2.34 14.13 3.26
CA HIS A 4 -2.69 12.97 2.46
C HIS A 4 -1.67 12.77 1.33
N ILE A 5 -1.70 11.59 0.73
CA ILE A 5 -0.88 11.25 -0.43
C ILE A 5 -1.80 10.67 -1.51
N GLY A 6 -1.50 10.92 -2.76
CA GLY A 6 -2.30 10.43 -3.88
C GLY A 6 -1.46 9.93 -5.03
N PHE A 7 -1.91 8.84 -5.64
CA PHE A 7 -1.26 8.22 -6.78
C PHE A 7 -2.25 8.03 -7.92
N GLU A 8 -1.80 8.30 -9.13
CA GLU A 8 -2.54 7.89 -10.32
C GLU A 8 -2.38 6.39 -10.53
N VAL A 9 -3.45 5.75 -10.97
CA VAL A 9 -3.44 4.33 -11.33
C VAL A 9 -4.03 4.15 -12.72
N SER A 10 -3.59 3.12 -13.44
CA SER A 10 -4.07 2.86 -14.79
C SER A 10 -5.46 2.24 -14.80
N ASP A 11 -5.78 1.41 -13.80
CA ASP A 11 -7.04 0.70 -13.65
C ASP A 11 -7.48 0.78 -12.19
N LEU A 12 -8.51 1.58 -11.91
CA LEU A 12 -8.93 1.86 -10.54
C LEU A 12 -9.38 0.60 -9.81
N GLN A 13 -10.14 -0.27 -10.45
CA GLN A 13 -10.66 -1.48 -9.80
C GLN A 13 -9.55 -2.51 -9.54
N ARG A 14 -8.62 -2.63 -10.46
CA ARG A 14 -7.45 -3.51 -10.28
C ARG A 14 -6.58 -3.04 -9.11
N SER A 15 -6.29 -1.76 -9.04
CA SER A 15 -5.51 -1.18 -7.95
C SER A 15 -6.27 -1.22 -6.62
N ALA A 16 -7.58 -0.96 -6.64
CA ALA A 16 -8.41 -1.04 -5.45
C ALA A 16 -8.41 -2.46 -4.85
N ARG A 17 -8.45 -3.48 -5.67
CA ARG A 17 -8.36 -4.87 -5.18
C ARG A 17 -7.07 -5.12 -4.39
N PHE A 18 -5.96 -4.61 -4.88
CA PHE A 18 -4.67 -4.70 -4.20
C PHE A 18 -4.67 -3.91 -2.89
N TYR A 19 -5.05 -2.63 -2.95
CA TYR A 19 -5.03 -1.77 -1.76
C TYR A 19 -6.06 -2.17 -0.72
N ASP A 20 -7.25 -2.63 -1.11
CA ASP A 20 -8.22 -3.19 -0.17
C ASP A 20 -7.61 -4.34 0.64
N ALA A 21 -6.90 -5.24 -0.03
CA ALA A 21 -6.30 -6.41 0.59
C ALA A 21 -5.16 -6.03 1.56
N VAL A 22 -4.27 -5.15 1.14
CA VAL A 22 -3.16 -4.67 1.98
C VAL A 22 -3.70 -3.88 3.18
N PHE A 23 -4.59 -2.93 2.95
CA PHE A 23 -5.12 -2.06 3.99
C PHE A 23 -6.02 -2.80 4.98
N PHE A 24 -6.77 -3.80 4.53
CA PHE A 24 -7.57 -4.62 5.44
C PHE A 24 -6.69 -5.23 6.54
N ALA A 25 -5.53 -5.76 6.19
CA ALA A 25 -4.59 -6.33 7.15
C ALA A 25 -4.00 -5.28 8.11
N LEU A 26 -4.02 -4.01 7.72
CA LEU A 26 -3.51 -2.89 8.52
C LEU A 26 -4.59 -2.18 9.33
N GLY A 27 -5.85 -2.61 9.25
CA GLY A 27 -6.96 -1.96 9.94
C GLY A 27 -7.39 -0.65 9.29
N VAL A 28 -7.04 -0.43 8.04
CA VAL A 28 -7.38 0.75 7.25
C VAL A 28 -8.50 0.37 6.28
N ARG A 29 -9.46 1.26 6.11
CA ARG A 29 -10.63 0.99 5.28
C ARG A 29 -10.82 2.01 4.18
N ARG A 30 -11.59 1.63 3.18
CA ARG A 30 -12.06 2.53 2.15
C ARG A 30 -13.03 3.53 2.77
N MET A 31 -12.78 4.82 2.59
CA MET A 31 -13.59 5.91 3.14
C MET A 31 -14.30 6.71 2.06
N ILE A 32 -13.72 6.80 0.87
CA ILE A 32 -14.29 7.45 -0.29
C ILE A 32 -14.22 6.47 -1.45
N ASP A 33 -15.30 6.37 -2.18
CA ASP A 33 -15.42 5.45 -3.30
C ASP A 33 -16.27 6.13 -4.38
N THR A 34 -15.60 6.64 -5.39
CA THR A 34 -16.24 7.24 -6.55
C THR A 34 -15.77 6.55 -7.82
N GLU A 35 -16.36 6.89 -8.94
CA GLU A 35 -15.99 6.33 -10.23
C GLU A 35 -14.53 6.66 -10.62
N LYS A 36 -13.98 7.77 -10.13
CA LYS A 36 -12.65 8.25 -10.51
C LYS A 36 -11.61 8.16 -9.41
N ALA A 37 -12.02 7.97 -8.15
CA ALA A 37 -11.10 8.00 -7.02
C ALA A 37 -11.59 7.13 -5.88
N ILE A 38 -10.66 6.50 -5.19
CA ILE A 38 -10.89 5.76 -3.95
C ILE A 38 -9.88 6.26 -2.93
N ALA A 39 -10.33 6.48 -1.70
CA ALA A 39 -9.46 6.90 -0.63
C ALA A 39 -9.60 6.01 0.59
N TYR A 40 -8.49 5.79 1.24
CA TYR A 40 -8.34 4.92 2.40
C TYR A 40 -7.87 5.72 3.62
N GLY A 41 -8.32 5.31 4.79
CA GLY A 41 -7.90 5.91 6.04
C GLY A 41 -8.52 5.25 7.25
N ILE A 42 -8.18 5.75 8.44
CA ILE A 42 -8.76 5.33 9.71
C ILE A 42 -9.75 6.39 10.21
N ASN A 43 -9.28 7.60 10.45
CA ASN A 43 -10.09 8.71 10.92
C ASN A 43 -10.43 9.69 9.82
N ALA A 44 -9.60 9.76 8.79
CA ALA A 44 -9.75 10.63 7.64
C ALA A 44 -9.13 9.97 6.41
N PRO A 45 -9.57 10.34 5.20
CA PRO A 45 -8.96 9.81 3.98
C PRO A 45 -7.55 10.38 3.82
N GLN A 46 -6.56 9.49 3.80
CA GLN A 46 -5.14 9.85 3.78
C GLN A 46 -4.37 9.27 2.60
N PHE A 47 -4.85 8.18 2.03
CA PHE A 47 -4.21 7.53 0.88
C PHE A 47 -5.22 7.44 -0.26
N TRP A 48 -4.91 8.07 -1.38
CA TRP A 48 -5.79 8.18 -2.52
C TRP A 48 -5.23 7.45 -3.73
N ILE A 49 -6.08 6.74 -4.45
CA ILE A 49 -5.81 6.27 -5.81
C ILE A 49 -6.81 6.92 -6.75
N VAL A 50 -6.31 7.42 -7.88
CA VAL A 50 -7.09 8.24 -8.82
C VAL A 50 -6.86 7.75 -10.24
N ARG A 51 -7.94 7.60 -10.98
CA ARG A 51 -7.90 7.26 -12.39
C ARG A 51 -7.99 8.54 -13.23
N ARG A 52 -7.09 8.71 -14.19
CA ARG A 52 -7.09 9.87 -15.11
C ARG A 52 -7.12 9.46 -16.58
N GLY A 53 -7.48 8.20 -16.88
CA GLY A 53 -7.59 7.71 -18.25
C GLY A 53 -6.25 7.51 -18.95
N ARG A 54 -5.18 7.30 -18.20
CA ARG A 54 -3.84 7.05 -18.74
C ARG A 54 -3.08 6.08 -17.85
N SER A 55 -1.99 5.50 -18.38
CA SER A 55 -1.12 4.60 -17.62
C SER A 55 0.06 5.38 -17.07
N PRO A 56 0.11 5.66 -15.76
CA PRO A 56 1.24 6.36 -15.16
C PRO A 56 2.48 5.46 -15.16
N ALA A 57 3.64 6.07 -15.26
CA ALA A 57 4.90 5.38 -15.01
C ALA A 57 5.13 5.30 -13.50
N PRO A 58 5.74 4.20 -13.00
CA PRO A 58 6.10 4.12 -11.59
C PRO A 58 7.16 5.18 -11.24
N GLY A 59 7.04 5.76 -10.06
CA GLY A 59 8.00 6.72 -9.56
C GLY A 59 9.26 6.07 -9.02
N TYR A 60 10.22 6.89 -8.62
CA TYR A 60 11.49 6.42 -8.03
C TYR A 60 11.44 6.25 -6.51
N GLY A 61 10.37 6.71 -5.89
CA GLY A 61 10.18 6.60 -4.45
C GLY A 61 9.37 5.38 -4.04
N HIS A 62 9.07 5.34 -2.76
CA HIS A 62 8.14 4.36 -2.20
C HIS A 62 7.30 5.01 -1.10
N VAL A 63 6.20 4.37 -0.78
CA VAL A 63 5.38 4.72 0.39
C VAL A 63 5.51 3.60 1.41
N ALA A 64 5.71 3.96 2.68
CA ALA A 64 5.76 3.00 3.78
C ALA A 64 4.49 3.13 4.62
N LEU A 65 3.80 2.01 4.78
CA LEU A 65 2.56 1.88 5.53
C LEU A 65 2.86 1.24 6.89
N GLN A 66 2.42 1.89 7.94
CA GLN A 66 2.66 1.41 9.30
C GLN A 66 1.72 0.24 9.62
N ALA A 67 2.30 -0.83 10.14
CA ALA A 67 1.57 -1.97 10.67
C ALA A 67 1.64 -1.98 12.20
N SER A 68 0.64 -2.58 12.85
CA SER A 68 0.58 -2.68 14.31
C SER A 68 1.60 -3.66 14.90
N GLY A 69 2.14 -4.54 14.08
CA GLY A 69 3.12 -5.55 14.50
C GLY A 69 3.54 -6.42 13.32
N ARG A 70 4.45 -7.34 13.59
CA ARG A 70 5.02 -8.22 12.56
C ARG A 70 3.97 -9.10 11.88
N ALA A 71 3.01 -9.60 12.65
CA ALA A 71 1.92 -10.41 12.09
C ALA A 71 1.10 -9.63 11.05
N ALA A 72 0.87 -8.34 11.28
CA ALA A 72 0.17 -7.49 10.34
C ALA A 72 0.99 -7.23 9.08
N VAL A 73 2.31 -7.09 9.20
CA VAL A 73 3.22 -7.01 8.04
C VAL A 73 3.12 -8.27 7.18
N ASP A 74 3.21 -9.44 7.82
CA ASP A 74 3.11 -10.73 7.13
C ASP A 74 1.77 -10.88 6.41
N ALA A 75 0.68 -10.54 7.10
CA ALA A 75 -0.67 -10.62 6.56
C ALA A 75 -0.86 -9.67 5.37
N ALA A 76 -0.42 -8.42 5.49
CA ALA A 76 -0.53 -7.43 4.43
C ALA A 76 0.25 -7.84 3.19
N HIS A 77 1.47 -8.33 3.36
CA HIS A 77 2.31 -8.80 2.26
C HIS A 77 1.65 -9.98 1.54
N ARG A 78 1.21 -10.98 2.28
CA ARG A 78 0.54 -12.16 1.73
C ARG A 78 -0.75 -11.79 0.99
N SER A 79 -1.57 -10.95 1.59
CA SER A 79 -2.84 -10.50 0.99
C SER A 79 -2.61 -9.67 -0.27
N GLY A 80 -1.60 -8.81 -0.25
CA GLY A 80 -1.23 -8.00 -1.41
C GLY A 80 -0.76 -8.86 -2.58
N LEU A 81 0.04 -9.89 -2.32
CA LEU A 81 0.45 -10.86 -3.36
C LEU A 81 -0.76 -11.56 -3.97
N GLY A 82 -1.71 -11.98 -3.14
CA GLY A 82 -2.93 -12.65 -3.60
C GLY A 82 -3.90 -11.74 -4.37
N ALA A 83 -3.71 -10.43 -4.29
CA ALA A 83 -4.60 -9.43 -4.88
C ALA A 83 -3.94 -8.60 -6.00
N GLY A 84 -2.93 -9.14 -6.66
CA GLY A 84 -2.34 -8.52 -7.85
C GLY A 84 -1.02 -7.80 -7.61
N GLY A 85 -0.50 -7.81 -6.41
CA GLY A 85 0.83 -7.28 -6.11
C GLY A 85 1.95 -8.23 -6.53
N VAL A 86 3.15 -7.69 -6.62
CA VAL A 86 4.37 -8.44 -6.93
C VAL A 86 5.33 -8.31 -5.74
N ASP A 87 5.96 -9.41 -5.36
CA ASP A 87 6.95 -9.39 -4.28
C ASP A 87 8.16 -8.54 -4.68
N ASP A 88 8.54 -7.64 -3.77
CA ASP A 88 9.72 -6.77 -3.91
C ASP A 88 10.60 -6.83 -2.65
N GLY A 89 10.42 -7.84 -1.83
CA GLY A 89 11.15 -8.11 -0.61
C GLY A 89 10.26 -8.76 0.44
N PRO A 90 10.46 -10.04 0.76
CA PRO A 90 9.59 -10.72 1.72
C PRO A 90 9.72 -10.13 3.11
N PRO A 91 8.67 -10.29 3.97
CA PRO A 91 8.73 -9.81 5.34
C PRO A 91 9.93 -10.35 6.10
N GLY A 92 10.61 -9.48 6.82
CA GLY A 92 11.76 -9.84 7.63
C GLY A 92 12.38 -8.65 8.32
N LEU A 93 13.32 -8.93 9.19
CA LEU A 93 14.10 -7.90 9.87
C LEU A 93 15.02 -7.18 8.89
N ARG A 94 15.10 -5.86 9.05
CA ARG A 94 16.00 -4.99 8.31
C ARG A 94 16.92 -4.28 9.32
N PRO A 95 17.95 -4.98 9.82
CA PRO A 95 18.78 -4.44 10.89
C PRO A 95 19.54 -3.17 10.50
N GLN A 96 19.76 -2.97 9.20
CA GLN A 96 20.39 -1.74 8.68
C GLN A 96 19.55 -0.49 8.92
N TYR A 97 18.24 -0.62 9.16
CA TYR A 97 17.34 0.50 9.40
C TYR A 97 16.94 0.64 10.87
N GLY A 98 17.10 -0.42 11.64
CA GLY A 98 16.76 -0.41 13.05
C GLY A 98 16.65 -1.80 13.64
N ARG A 99 16.85 -1.88 14.93
CA ARG A 99 16.90 -3.14 15.68
C ARG A 99 15.58 -3.93 15.62
N ARG A 100 14.46 -3.21 15.56
CA ARG A 100 13.11 -3.77 15.52
C ARG A 100 12.44 -3.56 14.17
N TYR A 101 13.16 -3.05 13.21
CA TYR A 101 12.60 -2.73 11.90
C TYR A 101 12.27 -4.02 11.14
N TYR A 102 10.99 -4.33 11.06
CA TYR A 102 10.48 -5.51 10.38
C TYR A 102 9.59 -5.05 9.23
N ALA A 103 9.96 -5.37 8.01
CA ALA A 103 9.28 -4.85 6.84
C ALA A 103 9.19 -5.86 5.71
N GLY A 104 8.15 -5.69 4.89
CA GLY A 104 8.00 -6.36 3.61
C GLY A 104 7.71 -5.34 2.52
N TYR A 105 8.06 -5.68 1.30
CA TYR A 105 7.93 -4.80 0.15
C TYR A 105 7.12 -5.48 -0.95
N LEU A 106 6.26 -4.69 -1.58
CA LEU A 106 5.45 -5.11 -2.72
C LEU A 106 5.56 -4.06 -3.81
N LYS A 107 5.29 -4.46 -5.04
CA LYS A 107 4.90 -3.52 -6.09
C LYS A 107 3.41 -3.63 -6.31
N ASP A 108 2.75 -2.48 -6.40
CA ASP A 108 1.34 -2.43 -6.75
C ASP A 108 1.13 -2.79 -8.22
N PRO A 109 -0.12 -2.92 -8.71
CA PRO A 109 -0.37 -3.29 -10.10
C PRO A 109 0.24 -2.36 -11.16
N ASP A 110 0.57 -1.13 -10.82
CA ASP A 110 1.23 -0.18 -11.71
C ASP A 110 2.75 -0.07 -11.48
N GLY A 111 3.30 -0.84 -10.54
CA GLY A 111 4.73 -0.88 -10.24
C GLY A 111 5.19 0.09 -9.16
N LEU A 112 4.29 0.77 -8.46
CA LEU A 112 4.65 1.59 -7.31
C LEU A 112 5.17 0.69 -6.18
N ARG A 113 6.30 1.06 -5.60
CA ARG A 113 6.87 0.33 -4.47
C ARG A 113 6.14 0.69 -3.18
N VAL A 114 5.60 -0.33 -2.52
CA VAL A 114 4.87 -0.21 -1.26
C VAL A 114 5.59 -1.02 -0.20
N GLU A 115 5.98 -0.34 0.88
CA GLU A 115 6.55 -0.97 2.06
C GLU A 115 5.48 -1.11 3.13
N VAL A 116 5.48 -2.21 3.86
CA VAL A 116 4.69 -2.38 5.07
C VAL A 116 5.67 -2.63 6.21
N VAL A 117 5.61 -1.83 7.26
CA VAL A 117 6.65 -1.81 8.30
C VAL A 117 6.07 -1.77 9.71
N ALA A 118 6.69 -2.52 10.60
CA ALA A 118 6.49 -2.47 12.06
C ALA A 118 7.84 -2.27 12.75
N GLN A 119 7.83 -1.41 13.75
CA GLN A 119 9.03 -1.15 14.55
C GLN A 119 8.70 -0.65 15.97
#